data_0373b414c37917417feef95fb93bb65d
#
_entry.id   0373b414c37917417feef95fb93bb65d
#
_cell.length_a   1.000
_cell.length_b   1.000
_cell.length_c   1.000
_cell.angle_alpha   90.00
_cell.angle_beta   90.00
_cell.angle_gamma   90.00
#
_symmetry.space_group_name_H-M   'P 1'
#
loop_
_entity.id
_entity.type
_entity.pdbx_description
1 polymer ?
#
loop_
_entity_poly.entity_id
_entity_poly.type
_entity_poly.pdbx_seq_one_letter_code
_entity_poly.pdbx_strand_id
1 'polypeptide(L)'
;EIPLRLVGSEMCIRDRIMTTANSKRIAKNTFFMYVRMVLNVILALYTSKLLLKYLGVSDFGIYNLVGSVIAAVSMLQTFFSYATQRFFNFEMGKGNHEKMKIIFNMSLYVNILISFIFIIMIEIFGYWFLTYYVNVPVDRILAAQWVLQLSIISAVILILTTPYDAIIIAYEKLNFYAFVSVLKTLLCLLVIFLTPYLGDDKLIAYAFLILVVQLLIRIINSIYC
;
A
#
# COMPACT_ATOMS: atom_id res chain seq x y z
N GLU A 1 -3.86 44.90 29.54
CA GLU A 1 -3.67 43.90 30.62
C GLU A 1 -4.49 42.68 30.33
N ILE A 2 -3.82 41.60 29.89
CA ILE A 2 -4.46 40.27 29.65
C ILE A 2 -4.60 39.62 31.04
N PRO A 3 -5.81 39.24 31.49
CA PRO A 3 -5.96 38.71 32.83
C PRO A 3 -5.32 37.33 32.94
N LEU A 4 -4.36 37.22 33.83
CA LEU A 4 -3.60 35.99 34.19
C LEU A 4 -4.47 34.77 34.54
N ARG A 5 -5.79 34.97 34.67
CA ARG A 5 -6.77 33.92 35.00
C ARG A 5 -7.11 32.98 33.84
N LEU A 6 -6.83 33.39 32.58
CA LEU A 6 -7.11 32.56 31.39
C LEU A 6 -6.01 31.56 31.10
N VAL A 7 -4.75 31.83 31.50
CA VAL A 7 -3.62 30.92 31.25
C VAL A 7 -3.70 29.67 32.12
N GLY A 8 -4.24 29.73 33.31
CA GLY A 8 -4.41 28.55 34.20
C GLY A 8 -5.53 27.60 33.79
N SER A 9 -6.59 28.10 33.14
CA SER A 9 -7.73 27.27 32.75
C SER A 9 -7.47 26.44 31.50
N GLU A 10 -6.69 26.97 30.56
CA GLU A 10 -6.34 26.22 29.32
C GLU A 10 -5.32 25.12 29.61
N MET A 11 -4.42 25.33 30.57
CA MET A 11 -3.45 24.29 30.96
C MET A 11 -4.10 23.12 31.69
N CYS A 12 -5.10 23.41 32.55
CA CYS A 12 -5.90 22.37 33.23
C CYS A 12 -6.83 21.56 32.28
N ILE A 13 -7.27 22.15 31.16
CA ILE A 13 -8.08 21.44 30.17
C ILE A 13 -7.24 20.47 29.35
N ARG A 14 -5.97 20.80 29.09
CA ARG A 14 -5.06 19.95 28.33
C ARG A 14 -4.64 18.69 29.09
N ASP A 15 -4.53 18.75 30.39
CA ASP A 15 -4.18 17.59 31.23
C ASP A 15 -5.36 16.66 31.52
N ARG A 16 -6.60 17.16 31.39
CA ARG A 16 -7.81 16.35 31.64
C ARG A 16 -8.20 15.42 30.48
N ILE A 17 -7.60 15.56 29.29
CA ILE A 17 -7.98 14.79 28.09
C ILE A 17 -7.20 13.47 27.97
N MET A 18 -6.15 13.28 28.73
CA MET A 18 -5.44 11.99 28.82
C MET A 18 -6.10 11.07 29.85
N THR A 19 -7.33 10.67 29.60
CA THR A 19 -7.92 9.59 30.41
C THR A 19 -7.11 8.31 30.21
N THR A 20 -6.90 7.54 31.28
CA THR A 20 -6.17 6.26 31.26
C THR A 20 -6.68 5.28 30.18
N ALA A 21 -7.95 5.40 29.80
CA ALA A 21 -8.58 4.64 28.71
C ALA A 21 -8.02 5.02 27.33
N ASN A 22 -7.82 6.32 27.04
CA ASN A 22 -7.22 6.80 25.79
C ASN A 22 -5.75 6.38 25.70
N SER A 23 -5.00 6.47 26.78
CA SER A 23 -3.60 6.06 26.83
C SER A 23 -3.44 4.56 26.54
N LYS A 24 -4.29 3.70 27.14
CA LYS A 24 -4.30 2.26 26.85
C LYS A 24 -4.66 1.94 25.39
N ARG A 25 -5.61 2.67 24.80
CA ARG A 25 -5.99 2.50 23.39
C ARG A 25 -4.85 2.88 22.47
N ILE A 26 -4.20 4.01 22.70
CA ILE A 26 -3.04 4.47 21.94
C ILE A 26 -1.89 3.46 22.05
N ALA A 27 -1.54 3.04 23.27
CA ALA A 27 -0.49 2.06 23.51
C ALA A 27 -0.76 0.73 22.77
N LYS A 28 -2.01 0.23 22.82
CA LYS A 28 -2.43 -0.98 22.11
C LYS A 28 -2.29 -0.82 20.60
N ASN A 29 -2.76 0.29 20.04
CA ASN A 29 -2.69 0.56 18.60
C ASN A 29 -1.22 0.68 18.14
N THR A 30 -0.39 1.36 18.91
CA THR A 30 1.04 1.49 18.65
C THR A 30 1.74 0.14 18.68
N PHE A 31 1.44 -0.70 19.69
CA PHE A 31 1.99 -2.06 19.78
C PHE A 31 1.66 -2.89 18.53
N PHE A 32 0.40 -2.90 18.07
CA PHE A 32 0.01 -3.62 16.86
C PHE A 32 0.74 -3.13 15.60
N MET A 33 0.98 -1.82 15.51
CA MET A 33 1.73 -1.24 14.38
C MET A 33 3.21 -1.66 14.41
N TYR A 34 3.85 -1.73 15.57
CA TYR A 34 5.22 -2.24 15.70
C TYR A 34 5.31 -3.73 15.38
N VAL A 35 4.42 -4.55 15.94
CA VAL A 35 4.37 -5.99 15.63
C VAL A 35 4.21 -6.22 14.15
N ARG A 36 3.28 -5.49 13.50
CA ARG A 36 3.10 -5.52 12.04
C ARG A 36 4.39 -5.19 11.30
N MET A 37 5.09 -4.11 11.70
CA MET A 37 6.32 -3.68 11.04
C MET A 37 7.40 -4.75 11.13
N VAL A 38 7.64 -5.30 12.30
CA VAL A 38 8.64 -6.36 12.53
C VAL A 38 8.30 -7.61 11.73
N LEU A 39 7.05 -8.07 11.77
CA LEU A 39 6.59 -9.24 11.00
C LEU A 39 6.76 -9.03 9.50
N ASN A 40 6.39 -7.86 8.98
CA ASN A 40 6.53 -7.57 7.55
C ASN A 40 8.00 -7.55 7.11
N VAL A 41 8.92 -7.02 7.93
CA VAL A 41 10.36 -7.02 7.62
C VAL A 41 10.91 -8.45 7.60
N ILE A 42 10.61 -9.27 8.62
CA ILE A 42 11.07 -10.65 8.68
C ILE A 42 10.54 -11.45 7.48
N LEU A 43 9.25 -11.33 7.21
CA LEU A 43 8.61 -12.01 6.07
C LEU A 43 9.17 -11.52 4.73
N ALA A 44 9.45 -10.21 4.56
CA ALA A 44 10.03 -9.67 3.34
C ALA A 44 11.44 -10.20 3.08
N LEU A 45 12.28 -10.31 4.10
CA LEU A 45 13.61 -10.91 3.96
C LEU A 45 13.52 -12.39 3.57
N TYR A 46 12.60 -13.11 4.19
CA TYR A 46 12.39 -14.54 3.88
C TYR A 46 11.83 -14.73 2.46
N THR A 47 10.87 -13.91 2.04
CA THR A 47 10.31 -13.93 0.67
C THR A 47 11.37 -13.64 -0.37
N SER A 48 12.25 -12.64 -0.17
CA SER A 48 13.32 -12.30 -1.09
C SER A 48 14.30 -13.48 -1.29
N LYS A 49 14.67 -14.17 -0.20
CA LYS A 49 15.51 -15.37 -0.25
C LYS A 49 14.85 -16.50 -1.04
N LEU A 50 13.56 -16.77 -0.81
CA LEU A 50 12.82 -17.81 -1.52
C LEU A 50 12.65 -17.47 -3.00
N LEU A 51 12.35 -16.22 -3.29
CA LEU A 51 12.15 -15.73 -4.66
C LEU A 51 13.43 -15.93 -5.47
N LEU A 52 14.59 -15.56 -4.92
CA LEU A 52 15.88 -15.80 -5.56
C LEU A 52 16.13 -17.29 -5.81
N LYS A 53 15.75 -18.15 -4.87
CA LYS A 53 15.92 -19.60 -4.99
C LYS A 53 15.05 -20.23 -6.08
N TYR A 54 13.80 -19.79 -6.22
CA TYR A 54 12.83 -20.42 -7.13
C TYR A 54 12.83 -19.82 -8.54
N LEU A 55 13.01 -18.50 -8.67
CA LEU A 55 13.07 -17.82 -9.96
C LEU A 55 14.49 -17.83 -10.58
N GLY A 56 15.55 -17.89 -9.75
CA GLY A 56 16.91 -17.70 -10.22
C GLY A 56 17.32 -16.23 -10.33
N VAL A 57 18.60 -15.99 -10.58
CA VAL A 57 19.19 -14.64 -10.53
C VAL A 57 18.64 -13.72 -11.63
N SER A 58 18.45 -14.24 -12.85
CA SER A 58 18.00 -13.46 -14.00
C SER A 58 16.56 -12.97 -13.81
N ASP A 59 15.63 -13.87 -13.53
CA ASP A 59 14.22 -13.56 -13.38
C ASP A 59 13.95 -12.72 -12.11
N PHE A 60 14.70 -12.98 -11.05
CA PHE A 60 14.69 -12.15 -9.85
C PHE A 60 15.16 -10.70 -10.13
N GLY A 61 16.20 -10.55 -10.98
CA GLY A 61 16.67 -9.25 -11.43
C GLY A 61 15.60 -8.48 -12.20
N ILE A 62 14.95 -9.12 -13.18
CA ILE A 62 13.86 -8.53 -13.97
C ILE A 62 12.69 -8.11 -13.06
N TYR A 63 12.27 -8.99 -12.14
CA TYR A 63 11.19 -8.70 -11.20
C TYR A 63 11.50 -7.51 -10.29
N ASN A 64 12.72 -7.43 -9.73
CA ASN A 64 13.12 -6.30 -8.88
C ASN A 64 13.19 -4.99 -9.66
N LEU A 65 13.64 -5.04 -10.90
CA LEU A 65 13.73 -3.86 -11.75
C LEU A 65 12.34 -3.30 -12.07
N VAL A 66 11.39 -4.15 -12.47
CA VAL A 66 9.99 -3.75 -12.66
C VAL A 66 9.34 -3.36 -11.32
N GLY A 67 9.66 -4.08 -10.24
CA GLY A 67 9.19 -3.81 -8.89
C GLY A 67 9.65 -2.45 -8.34
N SER A 68 10.80 -1.93 -8.76
CA SER A 68 11.27 -0.60 -8.37
C SER A 68 10.35 0.52 -8.85
N VAL A 69 9.71 0.35 -10.01
CA VAL A 69 8.69 1.27 -10.53
C VAL A 69 7.47 1.28 -9.60
N ILE A 70 7.00 0.10 -9.15
CA ILE A 70 5.89 0.01 -8.20
C ILE A 70 6.25 0.63 -6.85
N ALA A 71 7.50 0.48 -6.41
CA ALA A 71 7.99 1.08 -5.17
C ALA A 71 7.94 2.63 -5.24
N ALA A 72 8.32 3.23 -6.36
CA ALA A 72 8.21 4.67 -6.58
C ALA A 72 6.75 5.15 -6.50
N VAL A 73 5.81 4.40 -7.09
CA VAL A 73 4.37 4.69 -7.01
C VAL A 73 3.86 4.58 -5.57
N SER A 74 4.29 3.58 -4.83
CA SER A 74 3.91 3.40 -3.42
C SER A 74 4.34 4.59 -2.55
N MET A 75 5.45 5.22 -2.88
CA MET A 75 5.89 6.45 -2.20
C MET A 75 4.92 7.61 -2.46
N LEU A 76 4.54 7.84 -3.72
CA LEU A 76 3.54 8.86 -4.08
C LEU A 76 2.19 8.57 -3.41
N GLN A 77 1.74 7.32 -3.43
CA GLN A 77 0.52 6.86 -2.76
C GLN A 77 0.50 7.26 -1.28
N THR A 78 1.62 7.13 -0.59
CA THR A 78 1.74 7.48 0.83
C THR A 78 1.43 8.96 1.08
N PHE A 79 1.94 9.85 0.24
CA PHE A 79 1.64 11.29 0.34
C PHE A 79 0.15 11.60 0.12
N PHE A 80 -0.47 10.99 -0.90
CA PHE A 80 -1.91 11.17 -1.14
C PHE A 80 -2.76 10.59 -0.02
N SER A 81 -2.36 9.47 0.55
CA SER A 81 -3.02 8.89 1.71
C SER A 81 -3.01 9.82 2.91
N TYR A 82 -1.87 10.41 3.26
CA TYR A 82 -1.77 11.38 4.37
C TYR A 82 -2.59 12.63 4.13
N ALA A 83 -2.59 13.16 2.90
CA ALA A 83 -3.42 14.31 2.56
C ALA A 83 -4.91 13.99 2.75
N THR A 84 -5.36 12.85 2.23
CA THR A 84 -6.75 12.39 2.35
C THR A 84 -7.13 12.15 3.81
N GLN A 85 -6.28 11.51 4.61
CA GLN A 85 -6.50 11.30 6.04
C GLN A 85 -6.68 12.61 6.79
N ARG A 86 -5.89 13.65 6.47
CA ARG A 86 -6.02 14.96 7.12
C ARG A 86 -7.42 15.55 6.91
N PHE A 87 -7.95 15.49 5.68
CA PHE A 87 -9.29 15.99 5.38
C PHE A 87 -10.37 15.16 6.08
N PHE A 88 -10.24 13.83 6.12
CA PHE A 88 -11.14 12.97 6.86
C PHE A 88 -11.17 13.29 8.36
N ASN A 89 -10.00 13.40 8.99
CA ASN A 89 -9.89 13.69 10.41
C ASN A 89 -10.53 15.04 10.77
N PHE A 90 -10.38 16.04 9.88
CA PHE A 90 -10.95 17.37 10.09
C PHE A 90 -12.49 17.36 10.04
N GLU A 91 -13.10 16.74 9.02
CA GLU A 91 -14.56 16.68 8.91
C GLU A 91 -15.17 15.68 9.90
N MET A 92 -14.47 14.64 10.28
CA MET A 92 -14.87 13.72 11.34
C MET A 92 -14.92 14.43 12.69
N GLY A 93 -13.95 15.31 12.99
CA GLY A 93 -13.97 16.15 14.19
C GLY A 93 -15.15 17.13 14.25
N LYS A 94 -15.71 17.50 13.07
CA LYS A 94 -16.92 18.33 12.95
C LYS A 94 -18.24 17.54 12.96
N GLY A 95 -18.16 16.19 12.90
CA GLY A 95 -19.34 15.33 12.80
C GLY A 95 -20.09 15.40 11.45
N ASN A 96 -19.43 15.91 10.39
CA ASN A 96 -20.09 16.11 9.08
C ASN A 96 -19.93 14.91 8.16
N HIS A 97 -20.81 13.92 8.30
CA HIS A 97 -20.77 12.68 7.51
C HIS A 97 -21.03 12.90 6.00
N GLU A 98 -21.78 13.90 5.61
CA GLU A 98 -22.02 14.19 4.18
C GLU A 98 -20.75 14.68 3.50
N LYS A 99 -19.99 15.57 4.13
CA LYS A 99 -18.70 16.02 3.60
C LYS A 99 -17.67 14.92 3.55
N MET A 100 -17.71 13.98 4.48
CA MET A 100 -16.82 12.82 4.44
C MET A 100 -17.05 11.97 3.18
N LYS A 101 -18.30 11.75 2.75
CA LYS A 101 -18.63 11.07 1.48
C LYS A 101 -18.13 11.85 0.28
N ILE A 102 -18.24 13.17 0.29
CA ILE A 102 -17.74 14.03 -0.78
C ILE A 102 -16.20 13.91 -0.88
N ILE A 103 -15.49 13.99 0.24
CA ILE A 103 -14.03 13.84 0.29
C ILE A 103 -13.60 12.46 -0.23
N PHE A 104 -14.32 11.41 0.14
CA PHE A 104 -14.05 10.06 -0.36
C PHE A 104 -14.17 9.97 -1.89
N ASN A 105 -15.29 10.46 -2.43
CA ASN A 105 -15.52 10.46 -3.87
C ASN A 105 -14.48 11.31 -4.60
N MET A 106 -14.17 12.51 -4.10
CA MET A 106 -13.12 13.35 -4.66
C MET A 106 -11.76 12.66 -4.65
N SER A 107 -11.42 12.00 -3.55
CA SER A 107 -10.17 11.23 -3.45
C SER A 107 -10.14 10.09 -4.46
N LEU A 108 -11.26 9.38 -4.67
CA LEU A 108 -11.38 8.35 -5.72
C LEU A 108 -11.14 8.94 -7.12
N TYR A 109 -11.80 10.05 -7.48
CA TYR A 109 -11.61 10.68 -8.78
C TYR A 109 -10.17 11.11 -9.00
N VAL A 110 -9.52 11.71 -8.01
CA VAL A 110 -8.12 12.10 -8.07
C VAL A 110 -7.22 10.87 -8.28
N ASN A 111 -7.46 9.78 -7.55
CA ASN A 111 -6.67 8.55 -7.70
C ASN A 111 -6.90 7.88 -9.07
N ILE A 112 -8.10 7.94 -9.64
CA ILE A 112 -8.39 7.47 -11.01
C ILE A 112 -7.59 8.31 -12.03
N LEU A 113 -7.58 9.63 -11.89
CA LEU A 113 -6.82 10.52 -12.76
C LEU A 113 -5.31 10.22 -12.68
N ILE A 114 -4.78 10.08 -11.46
CA ILE A 114 -3.37 9.72 -11.21
C ILE A 114 -3.05 8.36 -11.84
N SER A 115 -3.93 7.37 -11.70
CA SER A 115 -3.76 6.05 -12.31
C SER A 115 -3.66 6.14 -13.84
N PHE A 116 -4.50 6.96 -14.46
CA PHE A 116 -4.50 7.15 -15.90
C PHE A 116 -3.19 7.79 -16.39
N ILE A 117 -2.73 8.85 -15.71
CA ILE A 117 -1.44 9.49 -16.01
C ILE A 117 -0.29 8.50 -15.81
N PHE A 118 -0.35 7.70 -14.75
CA PHE A 118 0.66 6.70 -14.45
C PHE A 118 0.75 5.62 -15.53
N ILE A 119 -0.38 5.10 -16.02
CA ILE A 119 -0.42 4.13 -17.13
C ILE A 119 0.29 4.71 -18.35
N ILE A 120 -0.07 5.92 -18.78
CA ILE A 120 0.53 6.55 -19.95
C ILE A 120 2.05 6.73 -19.76
N MET A 121 2.47 7.20 -18.60
CA MET A 121 3.89 7.37 -18.31
C MET A 121 4.66 6.04 -18.38
N ILE A 122 4.14 4.99 -17.74
CA ILE A 122 4.86 3.70 -17.70
C ILE A 122 4.81 2.99 -19.05
N GLU A 123 3.73 3.11 -19.83
CA GLU A 123 3.70 2.54 -21.19
C GLU A 123 4.78 3.18 -22.08
N ILE A 124 4.94 4.50 -22.03
CA ILE A 124 5.94 5.20 -22.85
C ILE A 124 7.36 4.93 -22.33
N PHE A 125 7.60 5.22 -21.04
CA PHE A 125 8.95 5.16 -20.48
C PHE A 125 9.38 3.73 -20.11
N GLY A 126 8.47 2.89 -19.66
CA GLY A 126 8.78 1.52 -19.24
C GLY A 126 9.18 0.64 -20.41
N TYR A 127 8.46 0.74 -21.54
CA TYR A 127 8.81 0.03 -22.76
C TYR A 127 10.17 0.50 -23.32
N TRP A 128 10.37 1.82 -23.40
CA TRP A 128 11.64 2.40 -23.82
C TRP A 128 12.81 1.98 -22.92
N PHE A 129 12.60 2.02 -21.60
CA PHE A 129 13.61 1.64 -20.62
C PHE A 129 14.00 0.16 -20.73
N LEU A 130 13.02 -0.75 -20.83
CA LEU A 130 13.27 -2.19 -20.99
C LEU A 130 14.04 -2.50 -22.28
N THR A 131 13.75 -1.76 -23.36
CA THR A 131 14.35 -2.06 -24.68
C THR A 131 15.77 -1.51 -24.83
N TYR A 132 16.06 -0.33 -24.25
CA TYR A 132 17.32 0.38 -24.51
C TYR A 132 18.31 0.35 -23.34
N TYR A 133 17.83 0.26 -22.10
CA TYR A 133 18.69 0.39 -20.92
C TYR A 133 18.92 -0.93 -20.17
N VAL A 134 18.02 -1.87 -20.31
CA VAL A 134 18.13 -3.13 -19.57
C VAL A 134 18.65 -4.23 -20.47
N ASN A 135 19.78 -4.82 -20.10
CA ASN A 135 20.33 -5.99 -20.78
C ASN A 135 19.53 -7.24 -20.38
N VAL A 136 18.28 -7.33 -20.86
CA VAL A 136 17.46 -8.54 -20.68
C VAL A 136 17.91 -9.57 -21.71
N PRO A 137 18.17 -10.84 -21.31
CA PRO A 137 18.41 -11.92 -22.27
C PRO A 137 17.28 -11.99 -23.29
N VAL A 138 17.62 -12.18 -24.57
CA VAL A 138 16.66 -12.16 -25.69
C VAL A 138 15.49 -13.13 -25.44
N ASP A 139 15.79 -14.29 -24.85
CA ASP A 139 14.80 -15.32 -24.53
C ASP A 139 13.79 -14.91 -23.43
N ARG A 140 14.10 -13.83 -22.68
CA ARG A 140 13.27 -13.35 -21.55
C ARG A 140 12.59 -12.00 -21.80
N ILE A 141 12.77 -11.39 -22.96
CA ILE A 141 12.18 -10.08 -23.30
C ILE A 141 10.65 -10.16 -23.24
N LEU A 142 10.06 -11.20 -23.79
CA LEU A 142 8.61 -11.38 -23.81
C LEU A 142 8.05 -11.57 -22.39
N ALA A 143 8.74 -12.35 -21.55
CA ALA A 143 8.36 -12.50 -20.15
C ALA A 143 8.47 -11.18 -19.38
N ALA A 144 9.52 -10.37 -19.61
CA ALA A 144 9.69 -9.07 -18.99
C ALA A 144 8.56 -8.08 -19.38
N GLN A 145 8.12 -8.10 -20.64
CA GLN A 145 6.99 -7.29 -21.11
C GLN A 145 5.68 -7.69 -20.40
N TRP A 146 5.38 -8.98 -20.30
CA TRP A 146 4.19 -9.47 -19.58
C TRP A 146 4.23 -9.07 -18.09
N VAL A 147 5.40 -9.19 -17.45
CA VAL A 147 5.58 -8.78 -16.06
C VAL A 147 5.38 -7.27 -15.90
N LEU A 148 5.84 -6.46 -16.85
CA LEU A 148 5.60 -5.01 -16.84
C LEU A 148 4.11 -4.71 -16.89
N GLN A 149 3.36 -5.32 -17.80
CA GLN A 149 1.91 -5.10 -17.95
C GLN A 149 1.14 -5.51 -16.68
N LEU A 150 1.43 -6.70 -16.14
CA LEU A 150 0.82 -7.17 -14.90
C LEU A 150 1.18 -6.26 -13.71
N SER A 151 2.38 -5.71 -13.70
CA SER A 151 2.84 -4.77 -12.68
C SER A 151 2.15 -3.41 -12.78
N ILE A 152 1.88 -2.91 -13.99
CA ILE A 152 1.10 -1.68 -14.21
C ILE A 152 -0.31 -1.87 -13.64
N ILE A 153 -0.98 -2.97 -13.96
CA ILE A 153 -2.32 -3.26 -13.44
C ILE A 153 -2.28 -3.35 -11.90
N SER A 154 -1.28 -4.01 -11.33
CA SER A 154 -1.10 -4.11 -9.88
C SER A 154 -0.89 -2.74 -9.22
N ALA A 155 -0.12 -1.85 -9.85
CA ALA A 155 0.10 -0.49 -9.36
C ALA A 155 -1.18 0.36 -9.42
N VAL A 156 -1.98 0.23 -10.46
CA VAL A 156 -3.30 0.88 -10.57
C VAL A 156 -4.23 0.45 -9.44
N ILE A 157 -4.31 -0.85 -9.16
CA ILE A 157 -5.10 -1.37 -8.05
C ILE A 157 -4.61 -0.79 -6.71
N LEU A 158 -3.30 -0.70 -6.52
CA LEU A 158 -2.69 -0.12 -5.34
C LEU A 158 -3.08 1.36 -5.17
N ILE A 159 -3.00 2.18 -6.23
CA ILE A 159 -3.41 3.58 -6.21
C ILE A 159 -4.89 3.71 -5.85
N LEU A 160 -5.76 2.90 -6.46
CA LEU A 160 -7.20 2.91 -6.19
C LEU A 160 -7.57 2.42 -4.78
N THR A 161 -6.66 1.76 -4.06
CA THR A 161 -6.86 1.33 -2.67
C THR A 161 -6.60 2.45 -1.66
N THR A 162 -5.87 3.51 -2.05
CA THR A 162 -5.46 4.62 -1.17
C THR A 162 -6.60 5.26 -0.37
N PRO A 163 -7.78 5.62 -0.94
CA PRO A 163 -8.85 6.24 -0.18
C PRO A 163 -9.42 5.32 0.91
N TYR A 164 -9.45 4.02 0.65
CA TYR A 164 -9.95 3.02 1.62
C TYR A 164 -8.98 2.87 2.80
N ASP A 165 -7.69 2.79 2.52
CA ASP A 165 -6.66 2.77 3.57
C ASP A 165 -6.69 4.05 4.41
N ALA A 166 -6.89 5.21 3.77
CA ALA A 166 -6.99 6.50 4.44
C ALA A 166 -8.18 6.55 5.42
N ILE A 167 -9.35 6.05 5.02
CA ILE A 167 -10.54 5.96 5.89
C ILE A 167 -10.30 5.01 7.06
N ILE A 168 -9.80 3.81 6.81
CA ILE A 168 -9.55 2.81 7.86
C ILE A 168 -8.62 3.38 8.93
N ILE A 169 -7.59 4.12 8.53
CA ILE A 169 -6.65 4.75 9.45
C ILE A 169 -7.30 5.95 10.15
N ALA A 170 -8.09 6.79 9.46
CA ALA A 170 -8.79 7.92 10.04
C ALA A 170 -9.77 7.50 11.15
N TYR A 171 -10.46 6.38 10.97
CA TYR A 171 -11.34 5.78 12.00
C TYR A 171 -10.57 5.02 13.10
N GLU A 172 -9.23 5.10 13.13
CA GLU A 172 -8.37 4.41 14.08
C GLU A 172 -8.57 2.89 14.12
N LYS A 173 -9.02 2.27 13.02
CA LYS A 173 -9.16 0.82 12.88
C LYS A 173 -7.82 0.14 12.57
N LEU A 174 -6.78 0.54 13.32
CA LEU A 174 -5.38 0.13 13.09
C LEU A 174 -5.17 -1.38 13.25
N ASN A 175 -5.99 -2.06 14.09
CA ASN A 175 -5.96 -3.50 14.23
C ASN A 175 -6.32 -4.22 12.93
N PHE A 176 -7.38 -3.76 12.26
CA PHE A 176 -7.80 -4.29 10.96
C PHE A 176 -6.75 -4.01 9.89
N TYR A 177 -6.24 -2.79 9.83
CA TYR A 177 -5.18 -2.41 8.90
C TYR A 177 -3.91 -3.25 9.09
N ALA A 178 -3.50 -3.50 10.34
CA ALA A 178 -2.37 -4.36 10.66
C ALA A 178 -2.63 -5.81 10.23
N PHE A 179 -3.83 -6.35 10.51
CA PHE A 179 -4.21 -7.71 10.11
C PHE A 179 -4.16 -7.89 8.59
N VAL A 180 -4.79 -6.98 7.82
CA VAL A 180 -4.80 -7.04 6.34
C VAL A 180 -3.39 -6.93 5.78
N SER A 181 -2.53 -6.08 6.36
CA SER A 181 -1.14 -5.95 5.94
C SER A 181 -0.34 -7.25 6.13
N VAL A 182 -0.48 -7.91 7.28
CA VAL A 182 0.17 -9.20 7.56
C VAL A 182 -0.40 -10.29 6.65
N LEU A 183 -1.72 -10.33 6.49
CA LEU A 183 -2.39 -11.27 5.59
C LEU A 183 -1.86 -11.14 4.15
N LYS A 184 -1.72 -9.91 3.64
CA LYS A 184 -1.12 -9.64 2.33
C LYS A 184 0.28 -10.25 2.23
N THR A 185 1.13 -10.03 3.23
CA THR A 185 2.51 -10.53 3.20
C THR A 185 2.56 -12.07 3.27
N LEU A 186 1.67 -12.70 4.06
CA LEU A 186 1.52 -14.15 4.09
C LEU A 186 1.02 -14.73 2.76
N LEU A 187 0.05 -14.08 2.12
CA LEU A 187 -0.42 -14.46 0.78
C LEU A 187 0.69 -14.34 -0.26
N CYS A 188 1.50 -13.28 -0.22
CA CYS A 188 2.67 -13.15 -1.10
C CYS A 188 3.68 -14.29 -0.88
N LEU A 189 3.89 -14.71 0.37
CA LEU A 189 4.76 -15.83 0.68
C LEU A 189 4.17 -17.15 0.15
N LEU A 190 2.87 -17.37 0.31
CA LEU A 190 2.17 -18.53 -0.23
C LEU A 190 2.28 -18.58 -1.76
N VAL A 191 2.15 -17.45 -2.44
CA VAL A 191 2.34 -17.33 -3.90
C VAL A 191 3.72 -17.84 -4.31
N ILE A 192 4.78 -17.51 -3.59
CA ILE A 192 6.13 -17.99 -3.89
C ILE A 192 6.23 -19.52 -3.82
N PHE A 193 5.57 -20.13 -2.84
CA PHE A 193 5.52 -21.59 -2.75
C PHE A 193 4.70 -22.26 -3.85
N LEU A 194 3.68 -21.57 -4.38
CA LEU A 194 2.87 -22.07 -5.48
C LEU A 194 3.53 -21.89 -6.85
N THR A 195 4.39 -20.88 -7.01
CA THR A 195 5.03 -20.53 -8.29
C THR A 195 5.74 -21.72 -8.97
N PRO A 196 6.47 -22.62 -8.28
CA PRO A 196 7.12 -23.75 -8.93
C PRO A 196 6.16 -24.77 -9.56
N TYR A 197 4.90 -24.78 -9.13
CA TYR A 197 3.88 -25.75 -9.57
C TYR A 197 2.97 -25.21 -10.68
N LEU A 198 3.06 -23.90 -10.99
CA LEU A 198 2.18 -23.21 -11.93
C LEU A 198 2.94 -22.82 -13.21
N GLY A 199 2.85 -23.65 -14.25
CA GLY A 199 3.20 -23.33 -15.63
C GLY A 199 4.70 -23.34 -15.97
N ASP A 200 4.97 -23.14 -17.26
CA ASP A 200 6.32 -23.19 -17.84
C ASP A 200 7.14 -21.96 -17.49
N ASP A 201 6.51 -20.77 -17.38
CA ASP A 201 7.15 -19.50 -17.04
C ASP A 201 6.84 -19.04 -15.60
N LYS A 202 7.74 -19.39 -14.68
CA LYS A 202 7.62 -19.07 -13.26
C LYS A 202 7.51 -17.57 -12.98
N LEU A 203 8.16 -16.72 -13.78
CA LEU A 203 8.17 -15.29 -13.61
C LEU A 203 6.79 -14.68 -13.91
N ILE A 204 6.14 -15.08 -15.01
CA ILE A 204 4.80 -14.62 -15.39
C ILE A 204 3.77 -15.14 -14.40
N ALA A 205 3.84 -16.42 -14.01
CA ALA A 205 2.94 -17.03 -13.03
C ALA A 205 3.01 -16.29 -11.68
N TYR A 206 4.22 -15.96 -11.22
CA TYR A 206 4.42 -15.18 -10.00
C TYR A 206 3.79 -13.79 -10.09
N ALA A 207 4.04 -13.04 -11.17
CA ALA A 207 3.47 -11.70 -11.36
C ALA A 207 1.94 -11.73 -11.41
N PHE A 208 1.36 -12.73 -12.08
CA PHE A 208 -0.09 -12.92 -12.14
C PHE A 208 -0.69 -13.22 -10.75
N LEU A 209 -0.09 -14.12 -9.99
CA LEU A 209 -0.56 -14.44 -8.64
C LEU A 209 -0.45 -13.25 -7.69
N ILE A 210 0.59 -12.42 -7.79
CA ILE A 210 0.70 -11.18 -7.02
C ILE A 210 -0.43 -10.22 -7.36
N LEU A 211 -0.82 -10.10 -8.64
CA LEU A 211 -1.97 -9.31 -9.06
C LEU A 211 -3.27 -9.84 -8.42
N VAL A 212 -3.47 -11.15 -8.40
CA VAL A 212 -4.63 -11.77 -7.73
C VAL A 212 -4.66 -11.43 -6.23
N VAL A 213 -3.53 -11.51 -5.55
CA VAL A 213 -3.42 -11.10 -4.13
C VAL A 213 -3.79 -9.63 -3.95
N GLN A 214 -3.33 -8.74 -4.82
CA GLN A 214 -3.68 -7.32 -4.77
C GLN A 214 -5.19 -7.08 -4.92
N LEU A 215 -5.82 -7.79 -5.86
CA LEU A 215 -7.27 -7.75 -6.06
C LEU A 215 -8.02 -8.24 -4.83
N LEU A 216 -7.61 -9.36 -4.24
CA LEU A 216 -8.23 -9.90 -3.02
C LEU A 216 -8.16 -8.89 -1.87
N ILE A 217 -7.00 -8.28 -1.63
CA ILE A 217 -6.84 -7.26 -0.59
C ILE A 217 -7.71 -6.04 -0.89
N ARG A 218 -7.83 -5.63 -2.16
CA ARG A 218 -8.72 -4.55 -2.59
C ARG A 218 -10.18 -4.86 -2.25
N ILE A 219 -10.64 -6.06 -2.55
CA ILE A 219 -12.01 -6.51 -2.25
C ILE A 219 -12.25 -6.51 -0.73
N ILE A 220 -11.32 -7.05 0.06
CA ILE A 220 -11.42 -7.08 1.53
C ILE A 220 -11.55 -5.65 2.09
N ASN A 221 -10.71 -4.72 1.65
CA ASN A 221 -10.78 -3.32 2.09
C ASN A 221 -12.09 -2.64 1.65
N SER A 222 -12.58 -2.95 0.45
CA SER A 222 -13.84 -2.38 -0.07
C SER A 222 -15.07 -2.89 0.66
N ILE A 223 -15.08 -4.16 1.09
CA ILE A 223 -16.20 -4.75 1.85
C ILE A 223 -16.23 -4.21 3.29
N TYR A 224 -15.05 -3.92 3.85
CA TYR A 224 -14.95 -3.43 5.22
C TYR A 224 -15.32 -1.94 5.36
N CYS A 225 -15.11 -1.11 4.34
CA CYS A 225 -15.45 0.33 4.32
C CYS A 225 -16.90 0.58 4.00
#